data_fdab0e1c90670fc3a3bd631df49b0c17
#
_entry.id   fdab0e1c90670fc3a3bd631df49b0c17
#
_cell.length_a   1.000
_cell.length_b   1.000
_cell.length_c   1.000
_cell.angle_alpha   90.00
_cell.angle_beta   90.00
_cell.angle_gamma   90.00
#
_symmetry.space_group_name_H-M   'P 1'
#
loop_
_entity.id
_entity.type
_entity.pdbx_description
1 polymer ?
#
loop_
_entity_poly.entity_id
_entity_poly.type
_entity_poly.pdbx_seq_one_letter_code
_entity_poly.pdbx_strand_id
1 'polypeptide(L)'
;MKQKSNVILLHGRFAERIEGKLIADIPLCNPNNEGNWMGWTKKCLEEKGYVVACPVVADVWKARYEEWREMLDQLTVNEDTILVGLSAGGYALLRWLSETGKRVKKVILIAPASKNIANDPDRVKMPYEDEFYACEITSSLKDQIQEQVVIIISKDDEVVGRMYEGYVPLLSARVVTLENRGHFSFLIPELPELLEEIQK
;
A
#
# COMPACT_ATOMS: atom_id res chain seq x y z
N MET A 1 -30.04 0.79 -5.02
CA MET A 1 -28.85 1.59 -4.60
C MET A 1 -27.67 1.13 -5.47
N LYS A 2 -26.89 2.06 -6.06
CA LYS A 2 -25.67 1.70 -6.80
C LYS A 2 -24.69 1.08 -5.79
N GLN A 3 -24.15 -0.10 -6.10
CA GLN A 3 -23.09 -0.71 -5.29
C GLN A 3 -21.91 0.27 -5.22
N LYS A 4 -21.38 0.52 -4.03
CA LYS A 4 -20.19 1.36 -3.88
C LYS A 4 -18.95 0.64 -4.40
N SER A 5 -17.90 1.42 -4.68
CA SER A 5 -16.65 0.90 -5.23
C SER A 5 -16.04 -0.23 -4.37
N ASN A 6 -15.32 -1.14 -5.02
CA ASN A 6 -14.45 -2.07 -4.32
C ASN A 6 -13.23 -1.32 -3.81
N VAL A 7 -12.76 -1.65 -2.61
CA VAL A 7 -11.51 -1.09 -2.04
C VAL A 7 -10.57 -2.24 -1.70
N ILE A 8 -9.32 -2.14 -2.14
CA ILE A 8 -8.27 -3.09 -1.79
C ILE A 8 -7.24 -2.35 -0.94
N LEU A 9 -7.06 -2.80 0.30
CA LEU A 9 -6.07 -2.28 1.24
C LEU A 9 -4.89 -3.26 1.28
N LEU A 10 -3.76 -2.90 0.71
CA LEU A 10 -2.57 -3.75 0.65
C LEU A 10 -1.52 -3.25 1.65
N HIS A 11 -1.17 -4.12 2.59
CA HIS A 11 -0.16 -3.84 3.61
C HIS A 11 1.25 -3.71 3.03
N GLY A 12 2.16 -3.13 3.81
CA GLY A 12 3.58 -3.07 3.50
C GLY A 12 4.30 -4.38 3.82
N ARG A 13 5.62 -4.36 3.65
CA ARG A 13 6.50 -5.44 4.08
C ARG A 13 6.85 -5.27 5.55
N PHE A 14 7.03 -6.39 6.25
CA PHE A 14 7.40 -6.43 7.67
C PHE A 14 8.60 -7.33 7.89
N ALA A 15 9.26 -7.16 9.03
CA ALA A 15 10.23 -8.13 9.51
C ALA A 15 9.55 -9.47 9.84
N GLU A 16 10.29 -10.58 9.74
CA GLU A 16 9.79 -11.90 10.15
C GLU A 16 9.40 -11.93 11.62
N ARG A 17 10.17 -11.23 12.45
CA ARG A 17 10.00 -11.17 13.90
C ARG A 17 10.06 -9.73 14.41
N ILE A 18 9.23 -9.45 15.40
CA ILE A 18 9.26 -8.22 16.19
C ILE A 18 9.45 -8.64 17.65
N GLU A 19 10.48 -8.13 18.32
CA GLU A 19 10.82 -8.48 19.70
C GLU A 19 10.85 -10.01 19.97
N GLY A 20 11.40 -10.77 18.99
CA GLY A 20 11.53 -12.23 19.06
C GLY A 20 10.26 -13.03 18.73
N LYS A 21 9.10 -12.40 18.59
CA LYS A 21 7.84 -13.05 18.21
C LYS A 21 7.68 -13.03 16.70
N LEU A 22 7.18 -14.12 16.11
CA LEU A 22 6.79 -14.12 14.71
C LEU A 22 5.70 -13.07 14.49
N ILE A 23 5.80 -12.32 13.39
CA ILE A 23 4.80 -11.28 13.08
C ILE A 23 3.39 -11.87 12.94
N ALA A 24 3.28 -13.08 12.41
CA ALA A 24 2.02 -13.81 12.28
C ALA A 24 1.33 -14.11 13.62
N ASP A 25 2.12 -14.18 14.72
CA ASP A 25 1.62 -14.44 16.07
C ASP A 25 1.23 -13.16 16.83
N ILE A 26 1.42 -11.99 16.21
CA ILE A 26 1.06 -10.70 16.79
C ILE A 26 -0.29 -10.25 16.21
N PRO A 27 -1.41 -10.37 16.95
CA PRO A 27 -2.74 -10.08 16.38
C PRO A 27 -2.87 -8.68 15.79
N LEU A 28 -2.22 -7.69 16.41
CA LEU A 28 -2.27 -6.30 15.95
C LEU A 28 -1.57 -6.11 14.60
N CYS A 29 -0.62 -6.97 14.24
CA CYS A 29 0.06 -6.93 12.94
C CYS A 29 -0.76 -7.55 11.79
N ASN A 30 -1.88 -8.20 12.09
CA ASN A 30 -2.81 -8.64 11.05
C ASN A 30 -3.54 -7.41 10.47
N PRO A 31 -3.44 -7.15 9.16
CA PRO A 31 -4.11 -6.00 8.53
C PRO A 31 -5.62 -5.97 8.70
N ASN A 32 -6.24 -7.12 9.01
CA ASN A 32 -7.69 -7.21 9.28
C ASN A 32 -8.06 -7.00 10.76
N ASN A 33 -7.10 -6.74 11.64
CA ASN A 33 -7.38 -6.49 13.04
C ASN A 33 -7.93 -5.06 13.24
N GLU A 34 -9.13 -4.91 13.78
CA GLU A 34 -9.79 -3.61 13.98
C GLU A 34 -9.06 -2.69 14.98
N GLY A 35 -8.09 -3.20 15.74
CA GLY A 35 -7.23 -2.40 16.62
C GLY A 35 -6.10 -1.66 15.91
N ASN A 36 -5.92 -1.86 14.60
CA ASN A 36 -5.01 -1.09 13.77
C ASN A 36 -5.76 -0.32 12.69
N TRP A 37 -5.10 0.71 12.13
CA TRP A 37 -5.73 1.61 11.16
C TRP A 37 -6.25 0.92 9.87
N MET A 38 -5.65 -0.19 9.42
CA MET A 38 -6.12 -0.89 8.21
C MET A 38 -7.42 -1.62 8.48
N GLY A 39 -7.49 -2.41 9.55
CA GLY A 39 -8.71 -3.10 9.96
C GLY A 39 -9.82 -2.12 10.36
N TRP A 40 -9.47 -1.04 11.06
CA TRP A 40 -10.41 0.05 11.36
C TRP A 40 -10.96 0.69 10.07
N THR A 41 -10.10 1.04 9.09
CA THR A 41 -10.54 1.60 7.81
C THR A 41 -11.46 0.64 7.07
N LYS A 42 -11.10 -0.67 7.03
CA LYS A 42 -11.94 -1.70 6.43
C LYS A 42 -13.35 -1.69 7.04
N LYS A 43 -13.45 -1.78 8.36
CA LYS A 43 -14.72 -1.75 9.08
C LYS A 43 -15.54 -0.51 8.75
N CYS A 44 -14.95 0.67 8.86
CA CYS A 44 -15.64 1.94 8.57
C CYS A 44 -16.17 2.02 7.13
N LEU A 45 -15.45 1.43 6.16
CA LEU A 45 -15.89 1.39 4.77
C LEU A 45 -17.01 0.37 4.54
N GLU A 46 -16.92 -0.82 5.14
CA GLU A 46 -17.93 -1.87 5.06
C GLU A 46 -19.27 -1.39 5.65
N GLU A 47 -19.24 -0.69 6.79
CA GLU A 47 -20.41 -0.04 7.40
C GLU A 47 -21.07 0.98 6.47
N LYS A 48 -20.29 1.58 5.56
CA LYS A 48 -20.77 2.52 4.53
C LYS A 48 -21.14 1.85 3.21
N GLY A 49 -21.08 0.51 3.14
CA GLY A 49 -21.51 -0.28 1.99
C GLY A 49 -20.47 -0.44 0.88
N TYR A 50 -19.17 -0.22 1.16
CA TYR A 50 -18.08 -0.61 0.27
C TYR A 50 -17.82 -2.11 0.40
N VAL A 51 -17.30 -2.72 -0.66
CA VAL A 51 -16.73 -4.07 -0.61
C VAL A 51 -15.23 -3.93 -0.41
N VAL A 52 -14.71 -4.42 0.73
CA VAL A 52 -13.30 -4.19 1.09
C VAL A 52 -12.53 -5.51 1.20
N ALA A 53 -11.46 -5.62 0.43
CA ALA A 53 -10.47 -6.69 0.58
C ALA A 53 -9.21 -6.13 1.27
N CYS A 54 -8.74 -6.85 2.28
CA CYS A 54 -7.48 -6.58 2.95
C CYS A 54 -6.65 -7.86 2.95
N PRO A 55 -6.07 -8.24 1.80
CA PRO A 55 -5.34 -9.49 1.66
C PRO A 55 -4.05 -9.48 2.46
N VAL A 56 -3.62 -10.65 2.90
CA VAL A 56 -2.36 -10.86 3.62
C VAL A 56 -1.44 -11.71 2.74
N VAL A 57 -0.27 -11.17 2.43
CA VAL A 57 0.75 -11.89 1.70
C VAL A 57 1.53 -12.78 2.67
N ALA A 58 1.69 -14.06 2.33
CA ALA A 58 2.52 -14.97 3.11
C ALA A 58 4.00 -14.56 3.00
N ASP A 59 4.79 -14.93 4.01
CA ASP A 59 6.23 -14.70 4.03
C ASP A 59 6.66 -13.28 3.60
N VAL A 60 5.87 -12.28 3.96
CA VAL A 60 6.00 -10.88 3.54
C VAL A 60 7.40 -10.27 3.74
N TRP A 61 8.20 -10.84 4.66
CA TRP A 61 9.60 -10.44 4.90
C TRP A 61 10.56 -10.85 3.79
N LYS A 62 10.21 -11.81 2.93
CA LYS A 62 11.05 -12.27 1.82
C LYS A 62 11.01 -11.34 0.61
N ALA A 63 10.04 -10.43 0.52
CA ALA A 63 9.83 -9.55 -0.62
C ALA A 63 9.81 -10.30 -1.98
N ARG A 64 9.20 -11.47 -2.05
CA ARG A 64 9.04 -12.21 -3.28
C ARG A 64 7.83 -11.68 -4.05
N TYR A 65 8.07 -10.93 -5.13
CA TYR A 65 6.99 -10.26 -5.86
C TYR A 65 5.95 -11.23 -6.43
N GLU A 66 6.35 -12.43 -6.85
CA GLU A 66 5.44 -13.43 -7.39
C GLU A 66 4.29 -13.76 -6.44
N GLU A 67 4.55 -13.88 -5.13
CA GLU A 67 3.53 -14.14 -4.11
C GLU A 67 2.52 -12.98 -4.01
N TRP A 68 3.00 -11.74 -4.15
CA TRP A 68 2.14 -10.55 -4.17
C TRP A 68 1.29 -10.51 -5.44
N ARG A 69 1.89 -10.83 -6.58
CA ARG A 69 1.20 -10.87 -7.87
C ARG A 69 0.12 -11.93 -7.89
N GLU A 70 0.44 -13.18 -7.51
CA GLU A 70 -0.54 -14.28 -7.44
C GLU A 70 -1.73 -13.95 -6.55
N MET A 71 -1.50 -13.30 -5.42
CA MET A 71 -2.56 -12.85 -4.53
C MET A 71 -3.40 -11.75 -5.18
N LEU A 72 -2.79 -10.75 -5.83
CA LEU A 72 -3.51 -9.67 -6.52
C LEU A 72 -4.32 -10.17 -7.72
N ASP A 73 -3.81 -11.18 -8.45
CA ASP A 73 -4.49 -11.79 -9.59
C ASP A 73 -5.80 -12.50 -9.20
N GLN A 74 -5.94 -12.92 -7.95
CA GLN A 74 -7.16 -13.54 -7.42
C GLN A 74 -8.24 -12.52 -7.06
N LEU A 75 -7.92 -11.22 -7.00
CA LEU A 75 -8.86 -10.18 -6.60
C LEU A 75 -9.67 -9.67 -7.79
N THR A 76 -10.92 -9.34 -7.53
CA THR A 76 -11.78 -8.67 -8.52
C THR A 76 -11.40 -7.19 -8.58
N VAL A 77 -10.72 -6.80 -9.65
CA VAL A 77 -10.30 -5.42 -9.92
C VAL A 77 -10.90 -4.95 -11.24
N ASN A 78 -11.56 -3.80 -11.20
CA ASN A 78 -12.20 -3.14 -12.34
C ASN A 78 -12.06 -1.61 -12.24
N GLU A 79 -12.68 -0.89 -13.17
CA GLU A 79 -12.62 0.57 -13.26
C GLU A 79 -13.25 1.31 -12.07
N ASP A 80 -14.07 0.66 -11.26
CA ASP A 80 -14.64 1.23 -10.01
C ASP A 80 -13.78 0.91 -8.77
N THR A 81 -12.67 0.17 -8.91
CA THR A 81 -11.84 -0.25 -7.79
C THR A 81 -10.92 0.87 -7.31
N ILE A 82 -10.83 1.04 -5.99
CA ILE A 82 -9.85 1.92 -5.32
C ILE A 82 -8.75 1.05 -4.72
N LEU A 83 -7.52 1.31 -5.10
CA LEU A 83 -6.34 0.61 -4.58
C LEU A 83 -5.63 1.49 -3.55
N VAL A 84 -5.36 0.92 -2.39
CA VAL A 84 -4.60 1.57 -1.32
C VAL A 84 -3.40 0.69 -0.98
N GLY A 85 -2.19 1.22 -1.05
CA GLY A 85 -0.97 0.45 -0.76
C GLY A 85 -0.03 1.16 0.20
N LEU A 86 0.34 0.45 1.27
CA LEU A 86 1.34 0.91 2.24
C LEU A 86 2.73 0.48 1.80
N SER A 87 3.71 1.41 1.79
CA SER A 87 5.14 1.11 1.63
C SER A 87 5.42 0.21 0.42
N ALA A 88 6.00 -0.97 0.61
CA ALA A 88 6.23 -1.98 -0.41
C ALA A 88 4.93 -2.44 -1.11
N GLY A 89 3.80 -2.46 -0.39
CA GLY A 89 2.50 -2.75 -0.98
C GLY A 89 2.07 -1.71 -2.01
N GLY A 90 2.41 -0.43 -1.78
CA GLY A 90 2.20 0.63 -2.76
C GLY A 90 2.99 0.37 -4.05
N TYR A 91 4.27 0.01 -3.93
CA TYR A 91 5.08 -0.36 -5.10
C TYR A 91 4.54 -1.60 -5.81
N ALA A 92 4.15 -2.65 -5.06
CA ALA A 92 3.60 -3.88 -5.63
C ALA A 92 2.34 -3.62 -6.46
N LEU A 93 1.43 -2.74 -5.97
CA LEU A 93 0.25 -2.33 -6.72
C LEU A 93 0.60 -1.60 -8.02
N LEU A 94 1.54 -0.65 -7.98
CA LEU A 94 1.98 0.08 -9.18
C LEU A 94 2.61 -0.85 -10.21
N ARG A 95 3.48 -1.77 -9.77
CA ARG A 95 4.10 -2.78 -10.62
C ARG A 95 3.05 -3.69 -11.24
N TRP A 96 2.12 -4.20 -10.44
CA TRP A 96 1.05 -5.07 -10.90
C TRP A 96 0.12 -4.39 -11.91
N LEU A 97 -0.26 -3.13 -11.70
CA LEU A 97 -1.03 -2.35 -12.66
C LEU A 97 -0.24 -2.18 -13.97
N SER A 98 1.05 -1.84 -13.89
CA SER A 98 1.92 -1.69 -15.07
C SER A 98 2.01 -2.97 -15.90
N GLU A 99 2.13 -4.13 -15.24
CA GLU A 99 2.25 -5.44 -15.89
C GLU A 99 0.93 -5.94 -16.48
N THR A 100 -0.21 -5.64 -15.83
CA THR A 100 -1.52 -6.18 -16.24
C THR A 100 -2.30 -5.26 -17.17
N GLY A 101 -1.98 -3.97 -17.22
CA GLY A 101 -2.74 -2.99 -17.98
C GLY A 101 -4.16 -2.73 -17.45
N LYS A 102 -4.49 -3.22 -16.25
CA LYS A 102 -5.82 -3.02 -15.65
C LYS A 102 -6.07 -1.54 -15.36
N ARG A 103 -7.32 -1.14 -15.50
CA ARG A 103 -7.78 0.22 -15.19
C ARG A 103 -8.50 0.22 -13.84
N VAL A 104 -8.28 1.28 -13.06
CA VAL A 104 -8.85 1.45 -11.73
C VAL A 104 -9.37 2.87 -11.54
N LYS A 105 -10.27 3.06 -10.58
CA LYS A 105 -10.83 4.37 -10.26
C LYS A 105 -9.77 5.27 -9.64
N LYS A 106 -9.11 4.80 -8.59
CA LYS A 106 -8.19 5.61 -7.78
C LYS A 106 -7.06 4.77 -7.22
N VAL A 107 -5.89 5.39 -7.05
CA VAL A 107 -4.76 4.82 -6.32
C VAL A 107 -4.37 5.77 -5.19
N ILE A 108 -4.25 5.23 -3.97
CA ILE A 108 -3.76 5.94 -2.79
C ILE A 108 -2.51 5.20 -2.30
N LEU A 109 -1.40 5.89 -2.27
CA LEU A 109 -0.12 5.37 -1.79
C LEU A 109 0.18 5.95 -0.41
N ILE A 110 0.44 5.10 0.57
CA ILE A 110 0.79 5.52 1.92
C ILE A 110 2.27 5.20 2.14
N ALA A 111 3.08 6.24 2.41
CA ALA A 111 4.52 6.10 2.60
C ALA A 111 5.17 5.14 1.57
N PRO A 112 4.99 5.36 0.25
CA PRO A 112 5.37 4.38 -0.76
C PRO A 112 6.88 4.17 -0.81
N ALA A 113 7.31 2.91 -0.78
CA ALA A 113 8.67 2.52 -1.09
C ALA A 113 8.93 2.60 -2.60
N SER A 114 10.20 2.71 -2.98
CA SER A 114 10.63 2.71 -4.38
C SER A 114 11.89 1.86 -4.56
N LYS A 115 12.32 1.69 -5.81
CA LYS A 115 13.59 1.00 -6.11
C LYS A 115 14.81 1.59 -5.39
N ASN A 116 14.73 2.85 -4.98
CA ASN A 116 15.81 3.52 -4.26
C ASN A 116 16.01 2.98 -2.84
N ILE A 117 15.03 2.28 -2.29
CA ILE A 117 15.16 1.62 -0.99
C ILE A 117 16.25 0.53 -1.02
N ALA A 118 16.47 -0.11 -2.18
CA ALA A 118 17.52 -1.10 -2.37
C ALA A 118 18.93 -0.49 -2.38
N ASN A 119 19.05 0.83 -2.52
CA ASN A 119 20.31 1.56 -2.61
C ASN A 119 20.75 2.18 -1.27
N ASP A 120 19.97 2.02 -0.20
CA ASP A 120 20.36 2.48 1.14
C ASP A 120 21.51 1.60 1.68
N PRO A 121 22.74 2.14 1.83
CA PRO A 121 23.92 1.38 2.23
C PRO A 121 23.86 0.86 3.67
N ASP A 122 23.08 1.50 4.54
CA ASP A 122 22.97 1.19 5.96
C ASP A 122 21.85 0.19 6.26
N ARG A 123 21.08 -0.17 5.24
CA ARG A 123 19.93 -1.05 5.36
C ARG A 123 20.30 -2.51 5.11
N VAL A 124 19.80 -3.39 5.97
CA VAL A 124 19.89 -4.83 5.74
C VAL A 124 19.00 -5.21 4.54
N LYS A 125 19.64 -5.63 3.45
CA LYS A 125 18.95 -6.09 2.25
C LYS A 125 18.17 -7.37 2.54
N MET A 126 16.92 -7.39 2.12
CA MET A 126 16.06 -8.55 2.29
C MET A 126 16.19 -9.53 1.10
N PRO A 127 15.92 -10.84 1.31
CA PRO A 127 15.86 -11.77 0.20
C PRO A 127 14.90 -11.30 -0.90
N TYR A 128 15.29 -11.50 -2.18
CA TYR A 128 14.49 -11.16 -3.38
C TYR A 128 14.15 -9.67 -3.56
N GLU A 129 14.76 -8.77 -2.80
CA GLU A 129 14.44 -7.34 -2.84
C GLU A 129 14.74 -6.70 -4.20
N ASP A 130 15.87 -7.06 -4.84
CA ASP A 130 16.22 -6.55 -6.17
C ASP A 130 15.17 -6.94 -7.21
N GLU A 131 14.68 -8.17 -7.15
CA GLU A 131 13.62 -8.67 -8.03
C GLU A 131 12.29 -7.94 -7.74
N PHE A 132 11.98 -7.72 -6.45
CA PHE A 132 10.77 -7.02 -6.05
C PHE A 132 10.70 -5.61 -6.64
N TYR A 133 11.81 -4.86 -6.61
CA TYR A 133 11.90 -3.49 -7.11
C TYR A 133 12.47 -3.36 -8.53
N ALA A 134 12.56 -4.45 -9.29
CA ALA A 134 13.16 -4.46 -10.63
C ALA A 134 12.33 -3.73 -11.70
N CYS A 135 11.01 -3.63 -11.52
CA CYS A 135 10.13 -3.00 -12.50
C CYS A 135 10.31 -1.48 -12.51
N GLU A 136 10.45 -0.91 -13.69
CA GLU A 136 10.41 0.55 -13.85
C GLU A 136 8.95 1.03 -13.92
N ILE A 137 8.56 1.85 -12.96
CA ILE A 137 7.25 2.50 -12.97
C ILE A 137 7.35 3.73 -13.88
N THR A 138 6.53 3.77 -14.92
CA THR A 138 6.55 4.84 -15.93
C THR A 138 5.33 5.75 -15.84
N SER A 139 5.40 6.92 -16.46
CA SER A 139 4.31 7.90 -16.46
C SER A 139 3.05 7.43 -17.22
N SER A 140 3.16 6.40 -18.07
CA SER A 140 1.99 5.81 -18.74
C SER A 140 1.01 5.16 -17.78
N LEU A 141 1.48 4.81 -16.58
CA LEU A 141 0.62 4.20 -15.56
C LEU A 141 -0.54 5.10 -15.14
N LYS A 142 -0.37 6.43 -15.17
CA LYS A 142 -1.44 7.38 -14.87
C LYS A 142 -2.65 7.24 -15.79
N ASP A 143 -2.46 6.75 -17.04
CA ASP A 143 -3.54 6.57 -18.01
C ASP A 143 -4.46 5.38 -17.66
N GLN A 144 -4.04 4.55 -16.69
CA GLN A 144 -4.81 3.43 -16.14
C GLN A 144 -5.60 3.83 -14.90
N ILE A 145 -5.39 5.05 -14.37
CA ILE A 145 -6.01 5.54 -13.13
C ILE A 145 -6.91 6.71 -13.48
N GLN A 146 -8.21 6.58 -13.22
CA GLN A 146 -9.21 7.58 -13.65
C GLN A 146 -9.13 8.88 -12.84
N GLU A 147 -8.88 8.78 -11.52
CA GLU A 147 -8.76 9.94 -10.64
C GLU A 147 -7.28 10.26 -10.35
N GLN A 148 -7.02 11.45 -9.84
CA GLN A 148 -5.69 11.85 -9.43
C GLN A 148 -5.12 10.90 -8.35
N VAL A 149 -3.91 10.41 -8.56
CA VAL A 149 -3.19 9.61 -7.54
C VAL A 149 -2.96 10.45 -6.29
N VAL A 150 -3.20 9.86 -5.13
CA VAL A 150 -2.95 10.50 -3.82
C VAL A 150 -1.79 9.79 -3.13
N ILE A 151 -0.86 10.56 -2.60
CA ILE A 151 0.24 10.05 -1.77
C ILE A 151 0.10 10.64 -0.37
N ILE A 152 -0.07 9.78 0.64
CA ILE A 152 -0.12 10.16 2.05
C ILE A 152 1.24 9.86 2.68
N ILE A 153 1.85 10.86 3.28
CA ILE A 153 3.14 10.75 3.97
C ILE A 153 3.07 11.29 5.38
N SER A 154 4.02 10.92 6.21
CA SER A 154 4.27 11.58 7.50
C SER A 154 5.63 12.25 7.50
N LYS A 155 5.72 13.44 8.10
CA LYS A 155 6.96 14.22 8.17
C LYS A 155 8.07 13.51 8.96
N ASP A 156 7.67 12.67 9.89
CA ASP A 156 8.53 11.91 10.80
C ASP A 156 8.78 10.45 10.35
N ASP A 157 8.51 10.15 9.07
CA ASP A 157 8.82 8.83 8.50
C ASP A 157 10.32 8.70 8.21
N GLU A 158 11.02 7.94 9.04
CA GLU A 158 12.45 7.65 8.89
C GLU A 158 12.74 6.41 8.03
N VAL A 159 11.72 5.62 7.65
CA VAL A 159 11.89 4.36 6.91
C VAL A 159 12.04 4.59 5.42
N VAL A 160 11.12 5.32 4.80
CA VAL A 160 11.15 5.63 3.37
C VAL A 160 11.45 7.10 3.08
N GLY A 161 11.41 7.96 4.10
CA GLY A 161 11.74 9.37 3.98
C GLY A 161 11.09 10.03 2.77
N ARG A 162 11.93 10.53 1.84
CA ARG A 162 11.48 11.27 0.65
C ARG A 162 11.34 10.42 -0.61
N MET A 163 11.31 9.08 -0.52
CA MET A 163 11.19 8.20 -1.71
C MET A 163 9.95 8.48 -2.56
N TYR A 164 8.87 8.98 -1.93
CA TYR A 164 7.63 9.35 -2.60
C TYR A 164 7.81 10.45 -3.66
N GLU A 165 8.86 11.31 -3.54
CA GLU A 165 9.05 12.45 -4.45
C GLU A 165 9.23 12.03 -5.90
N GLY A 166 9.80 10.85 -6.15
CA GLY A 166 9.91 10.29 -7.49
C GLY A 166 8.56 9.99 -8.14
N TYR A 167 7.55 9.64 -7.35
CA TYR A 167 6.22 9.33 -7.85
C TYR A 167 5.37 10.58 -8.14
N VAL A 168 5.64 11.72 -7.47
CA VAL A 168 4.83 12.94 -7.62
C VAL A 168 4.75 13.42 -9.07
N PRO A 169 5.86 13.72 -9.77
CA PRO A 169 5.80 14.12 -11.17
C PRO A 169 5.40 12.97 -12.09
N LEU A 170 5.84 11.74 -11.76
CA LEU A 170 5.62 10.56 -12.59
C LEU A 170 4.13 10.22 -12.75
N LEU A 171 3.38 10.30 -11.64
CA LEU A 171 1.96 9.94 -11.59
C LEU A 171 1.04 11.17 -11.50
N SER A 172 1.58 12.39 -11.61
CA SER A 172 0.84 13.64 -11.37
C SER A 172 0.11 13.61 -10.02
N ALA A 173 0.77 13.04 -9.01
CA ALA A 173 0.15 12.75 -7.73
C ALA A 173 0.00 14.00 -6.85
N ARG A 174 -1.08 14.03 -6.07
CA ARG A 174 -1.27 14.99 -4.97
C ARG A 174 -0.72 14.40 -3.68
N VAL A 175 0.01 15.21 -2.92
CA VAL A 175 0.58 14.79 -1.63
C VAL A 175 -0.26 15.32 -0.47
N VAL A 176 -0.58 14.44 0.47
CA VAL A 176 -1.18 14.75 1.77
C VAL A 176 -0.10 14.50 2.83
N THR A 177 0.29 15.53 3.53
CA THR A 177 1.35 15.45 4.54
C THR A 177 0.74 15.45 5.93
N LEU A 178 1.01 14.41 6.68
CA LEU A 178 0.61 14.25 8.08
C LEU A 178 1.82 14.44 9.01
N GLU A 179 1.57 14.43 10.31
CA GLU A 179 2.56 14.53 11.37
C GLU A 179 2.30 13.44 12.41
N ASN A 180 3.37 12.97 13.05
CA ASN A 180 3.30 11.99 14.14
C ASN A 180 2.62 10.66 13.76
N ARG A 181 2.80 10.23 12.50
CA ARG A 181 2.33 8.92 12.01
C ARG A 181 3.49 7.93 11.77
N GLY A 182 4.76 8.39 11.83
CA GLY A 182 5.92 7.58 11.49
C GLY A 182 5.76 6.89 10.14
N HIS A 183 6.10 5.61 10.07
CA HIS A 183 5.90 4.79 8.87
C HIS A 183 4.53 4.08 8.84
N PHE A 184 3.50 4.68 9.42
CA PHE A 184 2.13 4.13 9.45
C PHE A 184 2.06 2.70 9.98
N SER A 185 2.74 2.45 11.11
CA SER A 185 2.77 1.14 11.75
C SER A 185 1.39 0.67 12.22
N PHE A 186 1.25 -0.62 12.50
CA PHE A 186 0.02 -1.18 13.07
C PHE A 186 -0.29 -0.72 14.50
N LEU A 187 0.60 0.04 15.13
CA LEU A 187 0.33 0.66 16.42
C LEU A 187 -0.59 1.88 16.31
N ILE A 188 -0.79 2.40 15.12
CA ILE A 188 -1.76 3.46 14.86
C ILE A 188 -3.16 2.82 14.82
N PRO A 189 -4.10 3.22 15.70
CA PRO A 189 -5.41 2.58 15.75
C PRO A 189 -6.34 3.02 14.61
N GLU A 190 -6.20 4.25 14.12
CA GLU A 190 -7.11 4.89 13.17
C GLU A 190 -6.36 5.78 12.19
N LEU A 191 -6.85 5.89 10.94
CA LEU A 191 -6.34 6.81 9.93
C LEU A 191 -7.51 7.49 9.21
N PRO A 192 -8.17 8.47 9.88
CA PRO A 192 -9.33 9.17 9.33
C PRO A 192 -9.04 9.86 7.99
N GLU A 193 -7.82 10.36 7.82
CA GLU A 193 -7.37 11.04 6.60
C GLU A 193 -7.43 10.11 5.38
N LEU A 194 -7.11 8.82 5.54
CA LEU A 194 -7.28 7.82 4.49
C LEU A 194 -8.75 7.60 4.16
N LEU A 195 -9.59 7.48 5.19
CA LEU A 195 -11.02 7.27 5.00
C LEU A 195 -11.67 8.43 4.22
N GLU A 196 -11.27 9.68 4.53
CA GLU A 196 -11.70 10.86 3.78
C GLU A 196 -11.25 10.81 2.31
N GLU A 197 -10.01 10.43 2.04
CA GLU A 197 -9.49 10.35 0.67
C GLU A 197 -10.17 9.27 -0.17
N ILE A 198 -10.56 8.15 0.43
CA ILE A 198 -11.32 7.09 -0.26
C ILE A 198 -12.73 7.57 -0.63
N GLN A 199 -13.33 8.45 0.17
CA GLN A 199 -14.73 8.89 0.01
C GLN A 199 -14.91 10.12 -0.89
N LYS A 200 -13.83 10.82 -1.21
CA LYS A 200 -13.84 11.92 -2.20
C LYS A 200 -14.01 11.41 -3.62
#